data_5630d99a6da26e498e83a6bf6277bb16
#
_entry.id   5630d99a6da26e498e83a6bf6277bb16
#
_cell.length_a   1.000
_cell.length_b   1.000
_cell.length_c   1.000
_cell.angle_alpha   90.00
_cell.angle_beta   90.00
_cell.angle_gamma   90.00
#
_symmetry.space_group_name_H-M   'P 1'
#
loop_
_entity.id
_entity.type
_entity.pdbx_description
1 polymer ?
#
loop_
_entity_poly.entity_id
_entity_poly.type
_entity_poly.pdbx_seq_one_letter_code
_entity_poly.pdbx_strand_id
1 'polypeptide(L)'
;MQELTWLGHSTALVELDGVRILTDPLLRNRVAHLRRVQLADSEVPGHLDVVLVSHGHYDHLDIPSLRRLDPTMPVVAPRGLAPTLRRAGREHIIEIEEGEEIRFGDVIVRATPAHHPGGPQLRKGTAVGFAITGSSSVYFAGDTDLFDDMVELGPVDLALVPVWGWGSSIGPGHLDPHRAAQAVSLMRARVAVPIHWGTYSPVYQPAGTFLTEPPLEFRRAAAELAPETRVEVLAIGQTLELPLAGAAP
;
A
#
# COMPACT_ATOMS: atom_id res chain seq x y z
N MET A 1 7.07 7.24 -18.20
CA MET A 1 6.68 8.08 -17.05
C MET A 1 7.01 7.31 -15.79
N GLN A 2 7.42 7.98 -14.75
CA GLN A 2 7.72 7.35 -13.46
C GLN A 2 6.94 8.12 -12.42
N GLU A 3 5.80 7.57 -12.03
CA GLU A 3 4.82 8.30 -11.24
C GLU A 3 4.14 7.37 -10.23
N LEU A 4 3.73 7.97 -9.13
CA LEU A 4 2.82 7.40 -8.14
C LEU A 4 1.53 8.20 -8.13
N THR A 5 0.39 7.56 -8.30
CA THR A 5 -0.92 8.17 -8.05
C THR A 5 -1.59 7.50 -6.86
N TRP A 6 -1.89 8.26 -5.80
CA TRP A 6 -2.62 7.70 -4.67
C TRP A 6 -4.14 7.72 -4.91
N LEU A 7 -4.75 6.54 -4.94
CA LEU A 7 -6.19 6.37 -5.21
C LEU A 7 -7.03 6.25 -3.92
N GLY A 8 -6.36 6.32 -2.76
CA GLY A 8 -6.96 6.27 -1.44
C GLY A 8 -6.73 4.93 -0.72
N HIS A 9 -6.78 4.95 0.61
CA HIS A 9 -6.47 3.82 1.48
C HIS A 9 -5.08 3.26 1.17
N SER A 10 -4.95 1.96 0.89
CA SER A 10 -3.72 1.31 0.43
C SER A 10 -3.69 1.11 -1.09
N THR A 11 -4.62 1.72 -1.83
CA THR A 11 -4.67 1.66 -3.29
C THR A 11 -3.81 2.75 -3.89
N ALA A 12 -2.76 2.36 -4.58
CA ALA A 12 -1.86 3.25 -5.32
C ALA A 12 -1.55 2.67 -6.69
N LEU A 13 -1.45 3.52 -7.70
CA LEU A 13 -0.93 3.20 -9.02
C LEU A 13 0.52 3.65 -9.09
N VAL A 14 1.42 2.70 -9.29
CA VAL A 14 2.85 2.93 -9.50
C VAL A 14 3.15 2.70 -10.98
N GLU A 15 3.69 3.69 -11.65
CA GLU A 15 4.16 3.61 -13.03
C GLU A 15 5.68 3.71 -13.03
N LEU A 16 6.36 2.61 -13.31
CA LEU A 16 7.82 2.50 -13.26
C LEU A 16 8.32 1.74 -14.47
N ASP A 17 9.23 2.34 -15.24
CA ASP A 17 9.89 1.74 -16.41
C ASP A 17 8.92 1.11 -17.43
N GLY A 18 7.77 1.75 -17.62
CA GLY A 18 6.70 1.28 -18.52
C GLY A 18 5.78 0.21 -17.93
N VAL A 19 6.01 -0.22 -16.68
CA VAL A 19 5.15 -1.18 -15.96
C VAL A 19 4.18 -0.42 -15.06
N ARG A 20 2.89 -0.76 -15.15
CA ARG A 20 1.79 -0.17 -14.38
C ARG A 20 1.29 -1.15 -13.31
N ILE A 21 1.55 -0.83 -12.06
CA ILE A 21 1.32 -1.68 -10.89
C ILE A 21 0.22 -1.06 -10.01
N LEU A 22 -0.83 -1.81 -9.72
CA LEU A 22 -1.88 -1.37 -8.81
C LEU A 22 -1.78 -2.14 -7.48
N THR A 23 -1.65 -1.42 -6.36
CA THR A 23 -1.60 -2.03 -5.02
C THR A 23 -3.00 -2.09 -4.39
N ASP A 24 -3.31 -3.17 -3.67
CA ASP A 24 -4.48 -3.40 -2.81
C ASP A 24 -5.77 -2.69 -3.31
N PRO A 25 -6.30 -3.07 -4.49
CA PRO A 25 -7.37 -2.32 -5.14
C PRO A 25 -8.67 -2.33 -4.34
N LEU A 26 -9.02 -1.16 -3.79
CA LEU A 26 -10.26 -0.88 -3.08
C LEU A 26 -11.02 0.25 -3.79
N LEU A 27 -11.77 -0.13 -4.85
CA LEU A 27 -12.38 0.79 -5.83
C LEU A 27 -13.87 1.00 -5.61
N ARG A 28 -14.36 0.85 -4.37
CA ARG A 28 -15.78 0.94 -4.02
C ARG A 28 -16.04 2.00 -2.95
N ASN A 29 -17.26 2.54 -2.97
CA ASN A 29 -17.71 3.50 -1.96
C ASN A 29 -18.10 2.85 -0.63
N ARG A 30 -18.29 1.52 -0.58
CA ARG A 30 -18.67 0.79 0.63
C ARG A 30 -18.07 -0.60 0.66
N VAL A 31 -17.42 -0.92 1.78
CA VAL A 31 -16.79 -2.21 2.05
C VAL A 31 -17.16 -2.62 3.47
N ALA A 32 -17.88 -3.75 3.61
CA ALA A 32 -18.42 -4.18 4.90
C ALA A 32 -19.14 -3.02 5.63
N HIS A 33 -18.66 -2.64 6.82
CA HIS A 33 -19.18 -1.53 7.61
C HIS A 33 -18.50 -0.19 7.33
N LEU A 34 -17.59 -0.13 6.35
CA LEU A 34 -16.86 1.07 5.97
C LEU A 34 -17.54 1.79 4.81
N ARG A 35 -17.59 3.10 4.89
CA ARG A 35 -18.03 3.99 3.82
C ARG A 35 -16.90 4.95 3.44
N ARG A 36 -16.68 5.12 2.14
CA ARG A 36 -15.76 6.11 1.61
C ARG A 36 -16.27 7.51 1.95
N VAL A 37 -15.40 8.33 2.54
CA VAL A 37 -15.76 9.69 3.02
C VAL A 37 -15.42 10.76 2.00
N GLN A 38 -14.46 10.50 1.13
CA GLN A 38 -14.13 11.37 0.01
C GLN A 38 -14.63 10.70 -1.27
N LEU A 39 -15.60 11.30 -1.91
CA LEU A 39 -16.06 10.88 -3.23
C LEU A 39 -15.00 11.32 -4.25
N ALA A 40 -14.05 10.47 -4.52
CA ALA A 40 -13.33 10.51 -5.77
C ALA A 40 -14.02 9.52 -6.71
N ASP A 41 -14.17 9.89 -7.96
CA ASP A 41 -14.52 8.91 -8.98
C ASP A 41 -13.43 7.85 -8.93
N SER A 42 -13.77 6.70 -8.35
CA SER A 42 -12.88 5.55 -8.32
C SER A 42 -12.93 4.88 -9.70
N GLU A 43 -12.49 5.63 -10.71
CA GLU A 43 -12.29 5.07 -12.03
C GLU A 43 -11.25 3.94 -11.92
N VAL A 44 -11.55 2.86 -12.59
CA VAL A 44 -10.57 1.79 -12.75
C VAL A 44 -9.42 2.40 -13.55
N PRO A 45 -8.18 2.37 -13.04
CA PRO A 45 -7.05 2.80 -13.86
C PRO A 45 -7.07 2.07 -15.21
N GLY A 46 -6.70 2.74 -16.29
CA GLY A 46 -6.65 2.16 -17.62
C GLY A 46 -5.85 0.85 -17.69
N HIS A 47 -5.09 0.61 -18.73
CA HIS A 47 -4.23 -0.56 -18.80
C HIS A 47 -3.36 -0.73 -17.54
N LEU A 48 -3.31 -1.96 -17.02
CA LEU A 48 -2.47 -2.36 -15.88
C LEU A 48 -1.69 -3.61 -16.29
N ASP A 49 -0.46 -3.75 -15.81
CA ASP A 49 0.38 -4.93 -16.06
C ASP A 49 0.27 -5.95 -14.92
N VAL A 50 0.05 -5.49 -13.68
CA VAL A 50 -0.07 -6.34 -12.51
C VAL A 50 -0.82 -5.67 -11.36
N VAL A 51 -1.49 -6.50 -10.55
CA VAL A 51 -2.02 -6.12 -9.23
C VAL A 51 -1.19 -6.79 -8.15
N LEU A 52 -0.80 -6.03 -7.12
CA LEU A 52 -0.19 -6.55 -5.91
C LEU A 52 -1.22 -6.52 -4.78
N VAL A 53 -1.40 -7.64 -4.10
CA VAL A 53 -2.26 -7.76 -2.92
C VAL A 53 -1.40 -8.10 -1.72
N SER A 54 -1.35 -7.22 -0.72
CA SER A 54 -0.49 -7.40 0.45
C SER A 54 -0.96 -8.48 1.40
N HIS A 55 -2.27 -8.59 1.61
CA HIS A 55 -2.85 -9.59 2.52
C HIS A 55 -4.37 -9.78 2.30
N GLY A 56 -4.97 -10.68 3.08
CA GLY A 56 -6.34 -11.13 2.87
C GLY A 56 -7.44 -10.37 3.61
N HIS A 57 -7.19 -9.24 4.27
CA HIS A 57 -8.24 -8.41 4.87
C HIS A 57 -9.14 -7.82 3.77
N TYR A 58 -10.41 -7.57 4.12
CA TYR A 58 -11.44 -7.16 3.13
C TYR A 58 -11.22 -5.76 2.57
N ASP A 59 -10.45 -4.91 3.25
CA ASP A 59 -10.10 -3.56 2.83
C ASP A 59 -8.79 -3.50 2.01
N HIS A 60 -8.15 -4.65 1.77
CA HIS A 60 -7.01 -4.84 0.88
C HIS A 60 -7.34 -5.84 -0.25
N LEU A 61 -7.92 -6.99 0.09
CA LEU A 61 -8.40 -7.98 -0.87
C LEU A 61 -9.91 -7.82 -1.08
N ASP A 62 -10.31 -6.81 -1.83
CA ASP A 62 -11.73 -6.56 -2.16
C ASP A 62 -12.14 -7.27 -3.45
N ILE A 63 -12.87 -8.37 -3.32
CA ILE A 63 -13.33 -9.20 -4.45
C ILE A 63 -14.14 -8.40 -5.48
N PRO A 64 -15.10 -7.53 -5.10
CA PRO A 64 -15.83 -6.73 -6.08
C PRO A 64 -14.96 -5.72 -6.83
N SER A 65 -13.93 -5.15 -6.21
CA SER A 65 -12.97 -4.28 -6.89
C SER A 65 -12.14 -5.05 -7.91
N LEU A 66 -11.63 -6.22 -7.52
CA LEU A 66 -10.89 -7.09 -8.44
C LEU A 66 -11.73 -7.51 -9.66
N ARG A 67 -13.02 -7.74 -9.50
CA ARG A 67 -13.93 -8.10 -10.62
C ARG A 67 -14.14 -6.99 -11.65
N ARG A 68 -13.77 -5.75 -11.33
CA ARG A 68 -13.82 -4.61 -12.25
C ARG A 68 -12.59 -4.52 -13.16
N LEU A 69 -11.55 -5.28 -12.82
CA LEU A 69 -10.29 -5.32 -13.56
C LEU A 69 -10.32 -6.47 -14.58
N ASP A 70 -9.50 -6.38 -15.61
CA ASP A 70 -9.34 -7.44 -16.61
C ASP A 70 -9.04 -8.77 -15.91
N PRO A 71 -9.83 -9.84 -16.13
CA PRO A 71 -9.65 -11.13 -15.44
C PRO A 71 -8.32 -11.80 -15.77
N THR A 72 -7.73 -11.52 -16.93
CA THR A 72 -6.47 -12.11 -17.38
C THR A 72 -5.24 -11.42 -16.80
N MET A 73 -5.39 -10.22 -16.24
CA MET A 73 -4.28 -9.48 -15.64
C MET A 73 -3.69 -10.24 -14.44
N PRO A 74 -2.36 -10.37 -14.35
CA PRO A 74 -1.70 -11.01 -13.22
C PRO A 74 -2.05 -10.38 -11.87
N VAL A 75 -2.32 -11.23 -10.89
CA VAL A 75 -2.46 -10.83 -9.48
C VAL A 75 -1.41 -11.56 -8.67
N VAL A 76 -0.46 -10.80 -8.11
CA VAL A 76 0.53 -11.29 -7.15
C VAL A 76 -0.05 -11.14 -5.75
N ALA A 77 -0.05 -12.22 -4.97
CA ALA A 77 -0.62 -12.23 -3.63
C ALA A 77 0.10 -13.25 -2.73
N PRO A 78 0.05 -13.08 -1.41
CA PRO A 78 0.60 -14.07 -0.49
C PRO A 78 0.03 -15.46 -0.70
N ARG A 79 0.86 -16.47 -0.49
CA ARG A 79 0.49 -17.88 -0.57
C ARG A 79 -0.74 -18.19 0.29
N GLY A 80 -1.67 -18.98 -0.27
CA GLY A 80 -2.94 -19.35 0.36
C GLY A 80 -4.14 -18.51 -0.08
N LEU A 81 -3.94 -17.41 -0.84
CA LEU A 81 -5.02 -16.55 -1.34
C LEU A 81 -5.57 -16.99 -2.71
N ALA A 82 -4.88 -17.86 -3.45
CA ALA A 82 -5.33 -18.32 -4.77
C ALA A 82 -6.77 -18.86 -4.80
N PRO A 83 -7.27 -19.66 -3.82
CA PRO A 83 -8.65 -20.09 -3.83
C PRO A 83 -9.67 -18.95 -3.77
N THR A 84 -9.33 -17.87 -3.03
CA THR A 84 -10.17 -16.66 -2.92
C THR A 84 -10.14 -15.87 -4.22
N LEU A 85 -8.96 -15.68 -4.81
CA LEU A 85 -8.77 -14.97 -6.07
C LEU A 85 -9.46 -15.68 -7.24
N ARG A 86 -9.40 -17.03 -7.31
CA ARG A 86 -10.15 -17.82 -8.31
C ARG A 86 -11.66 -17.60 -8.19
N ARG A 87 -12.20 -17.55 -6.96
CA ARG A 87 -13.62 -17.21 -6.74
C ARG A 87 -13.97 -15.78 -7.15
N ALA A 88 -12.97 -14.88 -7.17
CA ALA A 88 -13.10 -13.53 -7.71
C ALA A 88 -13.10 -13.50 -9.24
N GLY A 89 -12.87 -14.64 -9.91
CA GLY A 89 -12.77 -14.73 -11.37
C GLY A 89 -11.38 -14.37 -11.90
N ARG A 90 -10.32 -14.43 -11.06
CA ARG A 90 -8.95 -14.18 -11.52
C ARG A 90 -8.39 -15.44 -12.18
N GLU A 91 -7.86 -15.29 -13.40
CA GLU A 91 -7.34 -16.39 -14.21
C GLU A 91 -5.82 -16.54 -13.99
N HIS A 92 -5.10 -15.43 -13.87
CA HIS A 92 -3.65 -15.41 -13.72
C HIS A 92 -3.28 -14.98 -12.29
N ILE A 93 -2.98 -15.97 -11.44
CA ILE A 93 -2.66 -15.78 -10.02
C ILE A 93 -1.25 -16.26 -9.76
N ILE A 94 -0.44 -15.42 -9.16
CA ILE A 94 0.93 -15.69 -8.76
C ILE A 94 0.97 -15.60 -7.24
N GLU A 95 1.15 -16.74 -6.58
CA GLU A 95 1.35 -16.77 -5.14
C GLU A 95 2.83 -16.54 -4.83
N ILE A 96 3.12 -15.69 -3.85
CA ILE A 96 4.46 -15.30 -3.46
C ILE A 96 4.64 -15.41 -1.94
N GLU A 97 5.83 -15.76 -1.50
CA GLU A 97 6.25 -15.75 -0.10
C GLU A 97 7.37 -14.72 0.11
N GLU A 98 7.58 -14.37 1.36
CA GLU A 98 8.66 -13.47 1.77
C GLU A 98 10.00 -13.89 1.16
N GLY A 99 10.72 -12.92 0.59
CA GLY A 99 12.00 -13.09 -0.08
C GLY A 99 11.90 -13.54 -1.54
N GLU A 100 10.75 -14.05 -1.99
CA GLU A 100 10.58 -14.42 -3.40
C GLU A 100 10.41 -13.17 -4.29
N GLU A 101 10.86 -13.30 -5.54
CA GLU A 101 10.86 -12.24 -6.54
C GLU A 101 10.15 -12.65 -7.82
N ILE A 102 9.51 -11.68 -8.45
CA ILE A 102 8.94 -11.83 -9.78
C ILE A 102 9.29 -10.60 -10.63
N ARG A 103 9.44 -10.82 -11.93
CA ARG A 103 9.81 -9.77 -12.89
C ARG A 103 8.66 -9.44 -13.84
N PHE A 104 8.45 -8.14 -14.05
CA PHE A 104 7.57 -7.57 -15.06
C PHE A 104 8.38 -6.58 -15.90
N GLY A 105 8.70 -6.93 -17.14
CA GLY A 105 9.64 -6.12 -17.95
C GLY A 105 10.98 -5.93 -17.23
N ASP A 106 11.38 -4.68 -17.02
CA ASP A 106 12.61 -4.32 -16.31
C ASP A 106 12.39 -4.13 -14.81
N VAL A 107 11.15 -4.24 -14.33
CA VAL A 107 10.80 -4.08 -12.91
C VAL A 107 10.81 -5.42 -12.19
N ILE A 108 11.45 -5.46 -11.03
CA ILE A 108 11.44 -6.59 -10.08
C ILE A 108 10.52 -6.25 -8.92
N VAL A 109 9.63 -7.17 -8.59
CA VAL A 109 8.75 -7.11 -7.41
C VAL A 109 9.18 -8.21 -6.46
N ARG A 110 9.66 -7.85 -5.27
CA ARG A 110 10.04 -8.78 -4.19
C ARG A 110 9.05 -8.66 -3.04
N ALA A 111 8.56 -9.79 -2.55
CA ALA A 111 7.79 -9.84 -1.32
C ALA A 111 8.71 -9.64 -0.11
N THR A 112 8.31 -8.76 0.79
CA THR A 112 9.05 -8.41 2.01
C THR A 112 8.27 -8.83 3.25
N PRO A 113 8.94 -8.98 4.42
CA PRO A 113 8.24 -9.20 5.68
C PRO A 113 7.16 -8.16 5.95
N ALA A 114 6.08 -8.57 6.62
CA ALA A 114 5.11 -7.68 7.21
C ALA A 114 4.62 -8.26 8.54
N HIS A 115 4.74 -7.50 9.61
CA HIS A 115 4.32 -7.91 10.96
C HIS A 115 2.86 -7.51 11.20
N HIS A 116 1.95 -8.27 10.60
CA HIS A 116 0.52 -8.04 10.70
C HIS A 116 -0.17 -9.30 11.24
N PRO A 117 -0.78 -9.26 12.45
CA PRO A 117 -1.37 -10.44 13.04
C PRO A 117 -2.57 -10.92 12.22
N GLY A 118 -2.57 -12.21 11.93
CA GLY A 118 -3.74 -12.87 11.37
C GLY A 118 -4.90 -12.83 12.37
N GLY A 119 -5.96 -12.11 12.03
CA GLY A 119 -7.22 -12.16 12.77
C GLY A 119 -8.22 -13.11 12.09
N PRO A 120 -9.40 -13.35 12.70
CA PRO A 120 -10.43 -14.19 12.09
C PRO A 120 -10.96 -13.63 10.76
N GLN A 121 -10.62 -12.40 10.43
CA GLN A 121 -10.96 -11.73 9.18
C GLN A 121 -9.88 -11.90 8.10
N LEU A 122 -8.68 -12.37 8.46
CA LEU A 122 -7.62 -12.67 7.50
C LEU A 122 -8.03 -13.92 6.73
N ARG A 123 -8.34 -13.76 5.47
CA ARG A 123 -8.49 -14.90 4.55
C ARG A 123 -7.12 -15.55 4.46
N LYS A 124 -7.04 -16.85 4.65
CA LYS A 124 -5.81 -17.66 4.71
C LYS A 124 -4.64 -17.03 3.93
N GLY A 125 -3.50 -16.90 4.56
CA GLY A 125 -2.27 -16.33 4.01
C GLY A 125 -1.56 -15.46 5.06
N THR A 126 -0.28 -15.25 4.86
CA THR A 126 0.53 -14.29 5.62
C THR A 126 0.38 -12.89 4.99
N ALA A 127 0.65 -11.84 5.75
CA ALA A 127 0.80 -10.51 5.17
C ALA A 127 2.23 -10.36 4.59
N VAL A 128 2.35 -9.61 3.50
CA VAL A 128 3.64 -9.20 2.92
C VAL A 128 3.58 -7.73 2.52
N GLY A 129 4.73 -7.07 2.56
CA GLY A 129 4.98 -5.85 1.81
C GLY A 129 5.57 -6.18 0.44
N PHE A 130 5.85 -5.15 -0.37
CA PHE A 130 6.49 -5.31 -1.67
C PHE A 130 7.59 -4.26 -1.87
N ALA A 131 8.79 -4.72 -2.21
CA ALA A 131 9.84 -3.90 -2.77
C ALA A 131 9.75 -3.98 -4.30
N ILE A 132 9.53 -2.84 -4.95
CA ILE A 132 9.37 -2.68 -6.39
C ILE A 132 10.61 -1.95 -6.88
N THR A 133 11.43 -2.59 -7.70
CA THR A 133 12.74 -2.07 -8.09
C THR A 133 12.89 -2.02 -9.60
N GLY A 134 13.25 -0.87 -10.13
CA GLY A 134 13.59 -0.57 -11.50
C GLY A 134 14.61 0.58 -11.54
N SER A 135 14.38 1.58 -12.37
CA SER A 135 15.16 2.83 -12.37
C SER A 135 14.93 3.71 -11.11
N SER A 136 13.97 3.34 -10.29
CA SER A 136 13.70 3.84 -8.94
C SER A 136 13.31 2.66 -8.06
N SER A 137 13.40 2.83 -6.74
CA SER A 137 12.96 1.84 -5.76
C SER A 137 11.74 2.35 -4.98
N VAL A 138 10.67 1.56 -4.99
CA VAL A 138 9.43 1.85 -4.27
C VAL A 138 9.15 0.74 -3.28
N TYR A 139 8.95 1.08 -2.01
CA TYR A 139 8.46 0.15 -0.99
C TYR A 139 6.99 0.39 -0.71
N PHE A 140 6.18 -0.64 -0.86
CA PHE A 140 4.77 -0.68 -0.44
C PHE A 140 4.63 -1.58 0.77
N ALA A 141 4.34 -1.01 1.92
CA ALA A 141 4.33 -1.74 3.18
C ALA A 141 3.12 -2.70 3.33
N GLY A 142 1.98 -2.40 2.68
CA GLY A 142 0.71 -3.00 3.08
C GLY A 142 0.38 -2.61 4.52
N ASP A 143 -0.25 -3.52 5.28
CA ASP A 143 -0.41 -3.36 6.73
C ASP A 143 0.70 -4.10 7.46
N THR A 144 1.37 -3.40 8.34
CA THR A 144 2.46 -3.93 9.16
C THR A 144 2.62 -3.14 10.45
N ASP A 145 3.21 -3.78 11.43
CA ASP A 145 3.80 -3.15 12.59
C ASP A 145 5.25 -2.75 12.32
N LEU A 146 5.87 -1.96 13.21
CA LEU A 146 7.30 -1.67 13.20
C LEU A 146 8.09 -2.93 13.58
N PHE A 147 9.17 -3.20 12.84
CA PHE A 147 10.12 -4.28 13.15
C PHE A 147 11.55 -3.85 12.78
N ASP A 148 12.54 -4.44 13.49
CA ASP A 148 13.94 -3.98 13.40
C ASP A 148 14.55 -4.23 12.02
N ASP A 149 14.17 -5.33 11.37
CA ASP A 149 14.71 -5.72 10.05
C ASP A 149 14.24 -4.79 8.90
N MET A 150 13.39 -3.79 9.19
CA MET A 150 13.08 -2.73 8.21
C MET A 150 14.34 -1.98 7.72
N VAL A 151 15.43 -2.02 8.48
CA VAL A 151 16.74 -1.48 8.05
C VAL A 151 17.27 -2.17 6.79
N GLU A 152 16.94 -3.45 6.58
CA GLU A 152 17.37 -4.25 5.42
C GLU A 152 16.56 -3.94 4.15
N LEU A 153 15.41 -3.29 4.29
CA LEU A 153 14.58 -2.87 3.16
C LEU A 153 15.12 -1.63 2.44
N GLY A 154 15.98 -0.88 3.11
CA GLY A 154 16.53 0.38 2.58
C GLY A 154 17.96 0.27 2.03
N PRO A 155 18.45 1.35 1.39
CA PRO A 155 17.71 2.60 1.14
C PRO A 155 16.66 2.47 0.04
N VAL A 156 15.55 3.21 0.17
CA VAL A 156 14.48 3.26 -0.83
C VAL A 156 14.22 4.69 -1.30
N ASP A 157 13.91 4.86 -2.58
CA ASP A 157 13.63 6.18 -3.14
C ASP A 157 12.25 6.69 -2.71
N LEU A 158 11.25 5.80 -2.62
CA LEU A 158 9.91 6.13 -2.14
C LEU A 158 9.34 5.01 -1.27
N ALA A 159 8.80 5.38 -0.10
CA ALA A 159 8.08 4.46 0.78
C ALA A 159 6.60 4.84 0.90
N LEU A 160 5.71 3.87 0.62
CA LEU A 160 4.28 3.93 0.91
C LEU A 160 4.04 3.24 2.25
N VAL A 161 3.80 4.00 3.32
CA VAL A 161 3.68 3.47 4.68
C VAL A 161 2.30 3.78 5.26
N PRO A 162 1.62 2.79 5.88
CA PRO A 162 0.38 3.05 6.59
C PRO A 162 0.67 3.94 7.81
N VAL A 163 -0.19 4.91 8.07
CA VAL A 163 -0.04 5.81 9.22
C VAL A 163 -1.23 5.77 10.17
N TRP A 164 -2.29 5.05 9.80
CA TRP A 164 -3.50 4.89 10.62
C TRP A 164 -4.33 3.70 10.11
N GLY A 165 -5.64 3.83 10.27
CA GLY A 165 -6.68 2.92 9.83
C GLY A 165 -7.92 3.72 9.41
N TRP A 166 -9.09 3.14 9.65
CA TRP A 166 -10.38 3.72 9.26
C TRP A 166 -11.28 4.09 10.46
N GLY A 167 -10.82 3.96 11.70
CA GLY A 167 -11.57 4.25 12.93
C GLY A 167 -10.85 5.19 13.89
N SER A 168 -11.44 5.44 15.06
CA SER A 168 -10.87 6.28 16.11
C SER A 168 -9.72 5.61 16.89
N SER A 169 -9.46 4.33 16.63
CA SER A 169 -8.37 3.57 17.23
C SER A 169 -7.74 2.65 16.20
N ILE A 170 -6.47 2.38 16.38
CA ILE A 170 -5.70 1.46 15.57
C ILE A 170 -5.43 0.19 16.37
N GLY A 171 -5.60 -0.97 15.73
CA GLY A 171 -5.32 -2.27 16.35
C GLY A 171 -3.83 -2.64 16.29
N PRO A 172 -3.42 -3.73 16.94
CA PRO A 172 -2.07 -4.25 16.83
C PRO A 172 -1.74 -4.65 15.39
N GLY A 173 -0.46 -4.59 15.04
CA GLY A 173 0.00 -4.92 13.68
C GLY A 173 -0.22 -3.81 12.66
N HIS A 174 -0.34 -2.58 13.12
CA HIS A 174 -0.43 -1.39 12.28
C HIS A 174 0.52 -0.32 12.80
N LEU A 175 1.12 0.41 11.88
CA LEU A 175 1.91 1.60 12.22
C LEU A 175 0.97 2.76 12.57
N ASP A 176 1.25 3.43 13.68
CA ASP A 176 0.78 4.77 13.96
C ASP A 176 1.72 5.82 13.33
N PRO A 177 1.40 7.12 13.37
CA PRO A 177 2.23 8.17 12.77
C PRO A 177 3.68 8.18 13.27
N HIS A 178 3.90 7.96 14.56
CA HIS A 178 5.24 7.98 15.14
C HIS A 178 6.05 6.75 14.73
N ARG A 179 5.44 5.57 14.76
CA ARG A 179 6.07 4.30 14.35
C ARG A 179 6.33 4.28 12.84
N ALA A 180 5.46 4.88 12.04
CA ALA A 180 5.69 5.08 10.61
C ALA A 180 6.91 5.98 10.34
N ALA A 181 7.11 7.03 11.15
CA ALA A 181 8.30 7.87 11.08
C ALA A 181 9.58 7.10 11.45
N GLN A 182 9.52 6.23 12.46
CA GLN A 182 10.63 5.33 12.78
C GLN A 182 10.92 4.35 11.63
N ALA A 183 9.88 3.78 11.01
CA ALA A 183 10.01 2.87 9.88
C ALA A 183 10.73 3.52 8.70
N VAL A 184 10.33 4.72 8.28
CA VAL A 184 10.97 5.42 7.15
C VAL A 184 12.40 5.86 7.48
N SER A 185 12.70 6.12 8.75
CA SER A 185 14.07 6.36 9.24
C SER A 185 14.94 5.11 9.10
N LEU A 186 14.47 3.94 9.55
CA LEU A 186 15.18 2.67 9.40
C LEU A 186 15.46 2.35 7.94
N MET A 187 14.48 2.51 7.07
CA MET A 187 14.59 2.28 5.63
C MET A 187 15.39 3.36 4.90
N ARG A 188 15.76 4.45 5.55
CA ARG A 188 16.42 5.60 4.91
C ARG A 188 15.67 6.02 3.65
N ALA A 189 14.35 6.14 3.74
CA ALA A 189 13.49 6.51 2.63
C ALA A 189 13.75 7.97 2.24
N ARG A 190 13.96 8.24 0.94
CA ARG A 190 14.15 9.63 0.44
C ARG A 190 12.83 10.39 0.44
N VAL A 191 11.76 9.72 -0.03
CA VAL A 191 10.40 10.25 -0.02
C VAL A 191 9.49 9.27 0.69
N ALA A 192 8.58 9.76 1.53
CA ALA A 192 7.55 8.95 2.17
C ALA A 192 6.15 9.50 1.87
N VAL A 193 5.26 8.63 1.45
CA VAL A 193 3.84 8.92 1.23
C VAL A 193 3.02 8.16 2.26
N PRO A 194 2.32 8.84 3.16
CA PRO A 194 1.42 8.18 4.10
C PRO A 194 0.20 7.63 3.37
N ILE A 195 -0.12 6.36 3.63
CA ILE A 195 -1.30 5.66 3.12
C ILE A 195 -2.16 5.13 4.28
N HIS A 196 -3.25 4.44 3.97
CA HIS A 196 -4.14 3.79 4.93
C HIS A 196 -4.82 4.76 5.93
N TRP A 197 -5.15 5.97 5.48
CA TRP A 197 -5.81 7.02 6.26
C TRP A 197 -6.89 7.74 5.45
N GLY A 198 -7.82 8.44 6.10
CA GLY A 198 -8.67 9.48 5.52
C GLY A 198 -9.66 9.06 4.42
N THR A 199 -9.63 7.81 3.95
CA THR A 199 -10.44 7.36 2.81
C THR A 199 -11.77 6.76 3.25
N TYR A 200 -11.75 5.95 4.31
CA TYR A 200 -12.92 5.23 4.81
C TYR A 200 -13.21 5.55 6.27
N SER A 201 -14.48 5.48 6.65
CA SER A 201 -14.95 5.59 8.02
C SER A 201 -16.05 4.56 8.29
N PRO A 202 -16.12 3.99 9.51
CA PRO A 202 -17.25 3.15 9.90
C PRO A 202 -18.57 3.90 9.79
N VAL A 203 -19.60 3.24 9.24
CA VAL A 203 -20.93 3.86 9.03
C VAL A 203 -21.63 4.26 10.34
N TYR A 204 -21.23 3.65 11.44
CA TYR A 204 -21.77 3.91 12.79
C TYR A 204 -20.93 4.91 13.59
N GLN A 205 -19.83 5.42 13.04
CA GLN A 205 -18.94 6.36 13.71
C GLN A 205 -19.01 7.73 13.03
N PRO A 206 -19.18 8.83 13.79
CA PRO A 206 -19.08 10.18 13.23
C PRO A 206 -17.67 10.40 12.63
N ALA A 207 -17.60 11.24 11.62
CA ALA A 207 -16.32 11.74 11.12
C ALA A 207 -15.55 12.42 12.27
N GLY A 208 -14.27 12.12 12.36
CA GLY A 208 -13.39 12.63 13.42
C GLY A 208 -12.01 12.97 12.88
N THR A 209 -11.15 13.44 13.78
CA THR A 209 -9.77 13.86 13.45
C THR A 209 -8.92 12.73 12.91
N PHE A 210 -9.26 11.47 13.17
CA PHE A 210 -8.61 10.29 12.60
C PHE A 210 -8.65 10.24 11.06
N LEU A 211 -9.48 11.06 10.43
CA LEU A 211 -9.54 11.17 8.97
C LEU A 211 -8.53 12.17 8.39
N THR A 212 -7.97 13.06 9.22
CA THR A 212 -7.15 14.19 8.74
C THR A 212 -5.85 14.38 9.50
N GLU A 213 -5.82 14.04 10.79
CA GLU A 213 -4.65 14.28 11.64
C GLU A 213 -3.48 13.31 11.42
N PRO A 214 -3.70 11.98 11.19
CA PRO A 214 -2.60 11.03 11.16
C PRO A 214 -1.47 11.37 10.17
N PRO A 215 -1.72 11.78 8.91
CA PRO A 215 -0.64 12.13 7.99
C PRO A 215 0.10 13.41 8.40
N LEU A 216 -0.57 14.34 9.12
CA LEU A 216 0.05 15.55 9.64
C LEU A 216 0.93 15.25 10.85
N GLU A 217 0.50 14.32 11.71
CA GLU A 217 1.30 13.82 12.82
C GLU A 217 2.52 13.05 12.31
N PHE A 218 2.33 12.19 11.30
CA PHE A 218 3.44 11.50 10.63
C PHE A 218 4.47 12.48 10.09
N ARG A 219 4.05 13.53 9.39
CA ARG A 219 4.97 14.55 8.86
C ARG A 219 5.75 15.26 9.97
N ARG A 220 5.10 15.57 11.12
CA ARG A 220 5.76 16.16 12.27
C ARG A 220 6.79 15.20 12.89
N ALA A 221 6.39 13.96 13.12
CA ALA A 221 7.27 12.93 13.67
C ALA A 221 8.46 12.62 12.74
N ALA A 222 8.22 12.56 11.43
CA ALA A 222 9.28 12.34 10.45
C ALA A 222 10.29 13.50 10.40
N ALA A 223 9.85 14.74 10.59
CA ALA A 223 10.78 15.88 10.68
C ALA A 223 11.76 15.76 11.85
N GLU A 224 11.40 15.02 12.91
CA GLU A 224 12.25 14.79 14.09
C GLU A 224 13.08 13.50 13.96
N LEU A 225 12.48 12.41 13.49
CA LEU A 225 13.05 11.06 13.51
C LEU A 225 13.72 10.64 12.19
N ALA A 226 13.35 11.26 11.10
CA ALA A 226 13.83 10.99 9.75
C ALA A 226 14.01 12.30 8.95
N PRO A 227 14.85 13.24 9.41
CA PRO A 227 14.95 14.59 8.83
C PRO A 227 15.39 14.60 7.37
N GLU A 228 16.03 13.53 6.90
CA GLU A 228 16.41 13.36 5.49
C GLU A 228 15.27 12.88 4.59
N THR A 229 14.13 12.48 5.18
CA THR A 229 12.97 11.98 4.45
C THR A 229 12.00 13.11 4.11
N ARG A 230 11.72 13.32 2.83
CA ARG A 230 10.67 14.24 2.39
C ARG A 230 9.31 13.57 2.49
N VAL A 231 8.42 14.09 3.32
CA VAL A 231 7.05 13.57 3.48
C VAL A 231 6.09 14.29 2.54
N GLU A 232 5.46 13.54 1.63
CA GLU A 232 4.46 14.02 0.69
C GLU A 232 3.08 13.49 1.06
N VAL A 233 2.22 14.37 1.58
CA VAL A 233 0.82 14.04 1.90
C VAL A 233 -0.03 14.34 0.68
N LEU A 234 -0.40 13.29 -0.05
CA LEU A 234 -1.17 13.40 -1.29
C LEU A 234 -2.68 13.48 -1.02
N ALA A 235 -3.38 14.22 -1.86
CA ALA A 235 -4.82 14.08 -1.99
C ALA A 235 -5.17 12.84 -2.82
N ILE A 236 -6.38 12.29 -2.64
CA ILE A 236 -6.86 11.17 -3.45
C ILE A 236 -6.91 11.59 -4.93
N GLY A 237 -6.27 10.80 -5.80
CA GLY A 237 -6.11 11.08 -7.24
C GLY A 237 -4.91 11.96 -7.57
N GLN A 238 -4.18 12.46 -6.58
CA GLN A 238 -2.97 13.24 -6.83
C GLN A 238 -1.81 12.33 -7.24
N THR A 239 -1.03 12.81 -8.21
CA THR A 239 0.15 12.16 -8.74
C THR A 239 1.42 12.83 -8.23
N LEU A 240 2.43 12.04 -7.96
CA LEU A 240 3.79 12.43 -7.57
C LEU A 240 4.80 11.78 -8.52
N GLU A 241 5.72 12.56 -9.07
CA GLU A 241 6.85 12.00 -9.83
C GLU A 241 7.78 11.18 -8.90
N LEU A 242 8.16 9.98 -9.35
CA LEU A 242 9.09 9.14 -8.60
C LEU A 242 10.50 9.74 -8.64
N PRO A 243 11.20 9.78 -7.50
CA PRO A 243 12.58 10.20 -7.50
C PRO A 243 13.44 9.19 -8.27
N LEU A 244 14.28 9.67 -9.18
CA LEU A 244 15.23 8.81 -9.88
C LEU A 244 16.31 8.30 -8.91
N ALA A 245 16.73 7.05 -9.07
CA ALA A 245 17.81 6.47 -8.29
C ALA A 245 19.08 7.34 -8.38
N GLY A 246 19.66 7.70 -7.23
CA GLY A 246 20.90 8.49 -7.17
C GLY A 246 20.77 9.99 -7.47
N ALA A 247 19.58 10.54 -7.76
CA ALA A 247 19.40 11.99 -7.77
C ALA A 247 19.49 12.52 -6.33
N ALA A 248 20.22 13.62 -6.11
CA ALA A 248 20.27 14.29 -4.80
C ALA A 248 18.85 14.74 -4.38
N PRO A 249 18.56 14.79 -3.05
CA PRO A 249 17.27 15.25 -2.54
C PRO A 249 16.95 16.69 -2.92
#